data_13eeac00273afeff1656228a5fe1088b
#
_entry.id   13eeac00273afeff1656228a5fe1088b
#
_cell.length_a   1.000
_cell.length_b   1.000
_cell.length_c   1.000
_cell.angle_alpha   90.00
_cell.angle_beta   90.00
_cell.angle_gamma   90.00
#
_symmetry.space_group_name_H-M   'P 1'
#
loop_
_entity.id
_entity.type
_entity.pdbx_description
1 polymer ?
#
loop_
_entity_poly.entity_id
_entity_poly.type
_entity_poly.pdbx_seq_one_letter_code
_entity_poly.pdbx_strand_id
1 'polypeptide(L)'
;KAPNFKLNSTSGKIIELCKVKSKYIVLYFYPKDDTPGCTLETKDFNSLLSNFKKAKCEVYGISKDSLESHKKFKEKYKVKFELLSDEDKKSIKAYKTWGKKKFMGKEFMGQIRSTFLIKDSKILNEWRNVRVKDHANEVLNFLKTN
;
A
#
# COMPACT_ATOMS: atom_id res chain seq x y z
N LYS A 1 17.54 -1.35 -2.31
CA LYS A 1 16.81 -1.05 -3.54
C LYS A 1 15.41 -1.62 -3.49
N ALA A 2 14.43 -0.85 -3.94
CA ALA A 2 13.04 -1.30 -3.94
C ALA A 2 12.81 -2.32 -5.08
N PRO A 3 12.31 -3.53 -4.78
CA PRO A 3 11.99 -4.49 -5.84
C PRO A 3 10.99 -3.91 -6.85
N ASN A 4 11.29 -4.02 -8.14
CA ASN A 4 10.38 -3.59 -9.18
C ASN A 4 9.21 -4.57 -9.34
N PHE A 5 8.10 -4.08 -9.85
CA PHE A 5 6.93 -4.92 -10.13
C PHE A 5 6.11 -4.37 -11.29
N LYS A 6 5.28 -5.23 -11.85
CA LYS A 6 4.23 -4.87 -12.80
C LYS A 6 2.93 -5.45 -12.28
N LEU A 7 2.00 -4.60 -11.88
CA LEU A 7 0.73 -5.04 -11.31
C LEU A 7 -0.45 -4.34 -11.98
N ASN A 8 -1.55 -5.07 -12.14
CA ASN A 8 -2.79 -4.50 -12.64
C ASN A 8 -3.37 -3.54 -11.60
N SER A 9 -3.88 -2.42 -12.07
CA SER A 9 -4.46 -1.40 -11.21
C SER A 9 -5.94 -1.19 -11.49
N THR A 10 -6.62 -0.54 -10.56
CA THR A 10 -8.04 -0.22 -10.67
C THR A 10 -8.37 0.73 -11.82
N SER A 11 -7.39 1.44 -12.37
CA SER A 11 -7.59 2.27 -13.57
C SER A 11 -7.60 1.48 -14.87
N GLY A 12 -7.31 0.18 -14.81
CA GLY A 12 -7.16 -0.67 -15.99
C GLY A 12 -5.76 -0.66 -16.57
N LYS A 13 -4.86 0.14 -16.01
CA LYS A 13 -3.47 0.21 -16.47
C LYS A 13 -2.58 -0.71 -15.65
N ILE A 14 -1.51 -1.18 -16.27
CA ILE A 14 -0.45 -1.90 -15.55
C ILE A 14 0.48 -0.86 -14.95
N ILE A 15 0.70 -0.93 -13.65
CA ILE A 15 1.63 -0.04 -12.96
C ILE A 15 2.96 -0.78 -12.78
N GLU A 16 4.01 -0.22 -13.32
CA GLU A 16 5.37 -0.71 -13.13
C GLU A 16 6.13 0.29 -12.27
N LEU A 17 6.65 -0.17 -11.13
CA LEU A 17 7.23 0.73 -10.14
C LEU A 17 8.34 1.62 -10.72
N CYS A 18 9.27 1.04 -11.48
CA CYS A 18 10.40 1.81 -12.01
C CYS A 18 9.99 2.85 -13.07
N LYS A 19 8.75 2.81 -13.55
CA LYS A 19 8.24 3.77 -14.55
C LYS A 19 7.34 4.84 -13.93
N VAL A 20 7.08 4.79 -12.62
CA VAL A 20 6.31 5.82 -11.94
C VAL A 20 7.18 7.08 -11.83
N LYS A 21 6.66 8.21 -12.31
CA LYS A 21 7.44 9.45 -12.44
C LYS A 21 7.30 10.41 -11.26
N SER A 22 6.85 9.96 -10.13
CA SER A 22 6.74 10.81 -8.95
C SER A 22 8.04 10.81 -8.17
N LYS A 23 8.34 11.93 -7.49
CA LYS A 23 9.53 12.05 -6.67
C LYS A 23 9.54 11.02 -5.54
N TYR A 24 8.39 10.83 -4.91
CA TYR A 24 8.22 9.86 -3.82
C TYR A 24 7.05 8.94 -4.14
N ILE A 25 7.12 7.71 -3.65
CA ILE A 25 6.05 6.72 -3.80
C ILE A 25 5.82 6.06 -2.45
N VAL A 26 4.57 6.02 -2.01
CA VAL A 26 4.15 5.23 -0.84
C VAL A 26 3.48 3.97 -1.34
N LEU A 27 3.98 2.81 -0.89
CA LEU A 27 3.34 1.52 -1.10
C LEU A 27 2.89 1.00 0.26
N TYR A 28 1.60 0.80 0.45
CA TYR A 28 1.14 0.15 1.67
C TYR A 28 0.52 -1.20 1.32
N PHE A 29 1.03 -2.23 1.96
CA PHE A 29 0.57 -3.61 1.80
C PHE A 29 -0.43 -3.91 2.91
N TYR A 30 -1.61 -4.39 2.56
CA TYR A 30 -2.67 -4.67 3.53
C TYR A 30 -3.31 -6.03 3.28
N PRO A 31 -3.87 -6.67 4.34
CA PRO A 31 -4.34 -8.06 4.23
C PRO A 31 -5.54 -8.28 3.31
N LYS A 32 -6.58 -7.44 3.38
CA LYS A 32 -7.81 -7.75 2.63
C LYS A 32 -8.71 -6.52 2.48
N ASP A 33 -9.26 -6.34 1.26
CA ASP A 33 -10.23 -5.28 0.99
C ASP A 33 -11.45 -5.37 1.91
N ASP A 34 -11.98 -4.21 2.25
CA ASP A 34 -13.25 -4.04 2.97
C ASP A 34 -13.28 -4.75 4.33
N THR A 35 -12.13 -4.87 4.98
CA THR A 35 -12.05 -5.25 6.39
C THR A 35 -11.86 -3.99 7.23
N PRO A 36 -12.25 -3.99 8.54
CA PRO A 36 -12.23 -2.74 9.33
C PRO A 36 -10.90 -2.00 9.35
N GLY A 37 -9.81 -2.69 9.62
CA GLY A 37 -8.48 -2.06 9.67
C GLY A 37 -8.00 -1.57 8.32
N CYS A 38 -8.18 -2.38 7.28
CA CYS A 38 -7.76 -2.01 5.93
C CYS A 38 -8.60 -0.86 5.37
N THR A 39 -9.89 -0.84 5.69
CA THR A 39 -10.78 0.25 5.30
C THR A 39 -10.35 1.55 5.96
N LEU A 40 -10.07 1.53 7.26
CA LEU A 40 -9.61 2.73 7.97
C LEU A 40 -8.29 3.24 7.41
N GLU A 41 -7.33 2.35 7.20
CA GLU A 41 -6.02 2.72 6.63
C GLU A 41 -6.18 3.37 5.25
N THR A 42 -6.98 2.76 4.39
CA THR A 42 -7.22 3.27 3.04
C THR A 42 -7.92 4.63 3.08
N LYS A 43 -8.93 4.78 3.95
CA LYS A 43 -9.62 6.06 4.10
C LYS A 43 -8.69 7.16 4.63
N ASP A 44 -7.80 6.81 5.55
CA ASP A 44 -6.83 7.77 6.09
C ASP A 44 -5.86 8.25 5.01
N PHE A 45 -5.29 7.35 4.21
CA PHE A 45 -4.44 7.75 3.08
C PHE A 45 -5.24 8.57 2.07
N ASN A 46 -6.47 8.19 1.80
CA ASN A 46 -7.30 8.91 0.85
C ASN A 46 -7.61 10.34 1.31
N SER A 47 -7.90 10.53 2.59
CA SER A 47 -8.17 11.87 3.13
C SER A 47 -6.94 12.77 3.11
N LEU A 48 -5.74 12.19 3.16
CA LEU A 48 -4.47 12.92 3.10
C LEU A 48 -3.86 12.97 1.70
N LEU A 49 -4.55 12.42 0.70
CA LEU A 49 -3.98 12.27 -0.65
C LEU A 49 -3.51 13.60 -1.23
N SER A 50 -4.28 14.69 -1.07
CA SER A 50 -3.89 16.00 -1.59
C SER A 50 -2.58 16.48 -0.94
N ASN A 51 -2.38 16.16 0.34
CA ASN A 51 -1.15 16.49 1.05
C ASN A 51 0.04 15.70 0.49
N PHE A 52 -0.16 14.41 0.21
CA PHE A 52 0.87 13.59 -0.43
C PHE A 52 1.21 14.13 -1.82
N LYS A 53 0.20 14.48 -2.61
CA LYS A 53 0.42 15.04 -3.95
C LYS A 53 1.18 16.36 -3.93
N LYS A 54 0.88 17.23 -2.97
CA LYS A 54 1.65 18.47 -2.80
C LYS A 54 3.13 18.21 -2.49
N ALA A 55 3.43 17.09 -1.84
CA ALA A 55 4.80 16.67 -1.56
C ALA A 55 5.40 15.85 -2.71
N LYS A 56 4.73 15.79 -3.87
CA LYS A 56 5.14 15.03 -5.07
C LYS A 56 5.24 13.54 -4.80
N CYS A 57 4.27 13.01 -4.07
CA CYS A 57 4.20 11.62 -3.66
C CYS A 57 2.95 10.95 -4.22
N GLU A 58 3.14 9.80 -4.88
CA GLU A 58 2.03 8.92 -5.27
C GLU A 58 1.79 7.89 -4.17
N VAL A 59 0.54 7.46 -4.00
CA VAL A 59 0.16 6.44 -3.02
C VAL A 59 -0.48 5.26 -3.75
N TYR A 60 -0.03 4.05 -3.44
CA TYR A 60 -0.62 2.82 -3.96
C TYR A 60 -0.88 1.85 -2.83
N GLY A 61 -2.09 1.27 -2.80
CA GLY A 61 -2.40 0.16 -1.92
C GLY A 61 -2.21 -1.16 -2.67
N ILE A 62 -1.64 -2.15 -2.01
CA ILE A 62 -1.35 -3.46 -2.61
C ILE A 62 -1.87 -4.57 -1.70
N SER A 63 -2.62 -5.51 -2.26
CA SER A 63 -3.01 -6.72 -1.57
C SER A 63 -3.12 -7.88 -2.56
N LYS A 64 -3.37 -9.09 -2.03
CA LYS A 64 -3.57 -10.27 -2.86
C LYS A 64 -5.00 -10.37 -3.42
N ASP A 65 -5.87 -9.44 -3.09
CA ASP A 65 -7.24 -9.43 -3.59
C ASP A 65 -7.27 -9.27 -5.11
N SER A 66 -8.37 -9.74 -5.72
CA SER A 66 -8.57 -9.61 -7.16
C SER A 66 -8.78 -8.15 -7.57
N LEU A 67 -8.55 -7.87 -8.85
CA LEU A 67 -8.80 -6.53 -9.39
C LEU A 67 -10.28 -6.15 -9.25
N GLU A 68 -11.18 -7.12 -9.41
CA GLU A 68 -12.61 -6.88 -9.23
C GLU A 68 -12.92 -6.45 -7.79
N SER A 69 -12.34 -7.13 -6.80
CA SER A 69 -12.48 -6.76 -5.38
C SER A 69 -11.98 -5.34 -5.15
N HIS A 70 -10.81 -5.01 -5.69
CA HIS A 70 -10.23 -3.68 -5.57
C HIS A 70 -11.12 -2.60 -6.18
N LYS A 71 -11.72 -2.87 -7.33
CA LYS A 71 -12.63 -1.91 -7.98
C LYS A 71 -13.86 -1.64 -7.13
N LYS A 72 -14.44 -2.68 -6.54
CA LYS A 72 -15.59 -2.55 -5.63
C LYS A 72 -15.21 -1.75 -4.38
N PHE A 73 -14.07 -2.05 -3.79
CA PHE A 73 -13.58 -1.38 -2.60
C PHE A 73 -13.32 0.10 -2.88
N LYS A 74 -12.65 0.40 -3.98
CA LYS A 74 -12.35 1.78 -4.40
C LYS A 74 -13.64 2.57 -4.62
N GLU A 75 -14.62 2.00 -5.29
CA GLU A 75 -15.90 2.65 -5.56
C GLU A 75 -16.69 2.88 -4.27
N LYS A 76 -16.76 1.88 -3.41
CA LYS A 76 -17.53 1.94 -2.16
C LYS A 76 -17.07 3.09 -1.26
N TYR A 77 -15.77 3.31 -1.16
CA TYR A 77 -15.19 4.31 -0.25
C TYR A 77 -14.66 5.55 -0.99
N LYS A 78 -14.89 5.66 -2.28
CA LYS A 78 -14.48 6.80 -3.12
C LYS A 78 -12.98 7.08 -3.01
N VAL A 79 -12.19 6.03 -3.09
CA VAL A 79 -10.74 6.10 -3.02
C VAL A 79 -10.20 6.72 -4.31
N LYS A 80 -9.34 7.74 -4.19
CA LYS A 80 -8.85 8.52 -5.34
C LYS A 80 -7.48 8.10 -5.85
N PHE A 81 -6.85 7.12 -5.22
CA PHE A 81 -5.58 6.58 -5.71
C PHE A 81 -5.78 5.14 -6.18
N GLU A 82 -4.77 4.58 -6.85
CA GLU A 82 -4.89 3.24 -7.42
C GLU A 82 -4.62 2.15 -6.39
N LEU A 83 -5.42 1.08 -6.47
CA LEU A 83 -5.18 -0.15 -5.74
C LEU A 83 -4.62 -1.17 -6.73
N LEU A 84 -3.57 -1.86 -6.33
CA LEU A 84 -2.85 -2.80 -7.18
C LEU A 84 -3.12 -4.23 -6.72
N SER A 85 -3.39 -5.11 -7.69
CA SER A 85 -3.70 -6.51 -7.40
C SER A 85 -2.45 -7.38 -7.57
N ASP A 86 -2.08 -8.09 -6.51
CA ASP A 86 -0.93 -9.00 -6.48
C ASP A 86 -1.40 -10.41 -6.09
N GLU A 87 -2.29 -10.98 -6.91
CA GLU A 87 -2.94 -12.26 -6.61
C GLU A 87 -1.94 -13.42 -6.45
N ASP A 88 -0.85 -13.42 -7.21
CA ASP A 88 0.18 -14.45 -7.11
C ASP A 88 1.22 -14.17 -6.01
N LYS A 89 1.08 -13.06 -5.30
CA LYS A 89 1.93 -12.67 -4.17
C LYS A 89 3.41 -12.43 -4.51
N LYS A 90 3.74 -12.21 -5.77
CA LYS A 90 5.14 -11.95 -6.17
C LYS A 90 5.72 -10.71 -5.50
N SER A 91 5.01 -9.59 -5.56
CA SER A 91 5.47 -8.35 -4.94
C SER A 91 5.41 -8.42 -3.42
N ILE A 92 4.35 -9.02 -2.88
CA ILE A 92 4.20 -9.23 -1.45
C ILE A 92 5.40 -9.99 -0.90
N LYS A 93 5.82 -11.07 -1.57
CA LYS A 93 6.98 -11.85 -1.16
C LYS A 93 8.30 -11.13 -1.42
N ALA A 94 8.40 -10.40 -2.54
CA ALA A 94 9.63 -9.65 -2.86
C ALA A 94 9.92 -8.58 -1.81
N TYR A 95 8.87 -7.94 -1.26
CA TYR A 95 9.01 -6.96 -0.20
C TYR A 95 9.05 -7.60 1.20
N LYS A 96 9.01 -8.94 1.27
CA LYS A 96 9.10 -9.71 2.52
C LYS A 96 7.99 -9.36 3.50
N THR A 97 6.76 -9.18 2.99
CA THR A 97 5.61 -8.83 3.80
C THR A 97 4.65 -10.01 4.03
N TRP A 98 5.01 -11.20 3.56
CA TRP A 98 4.26 -12.43 3.81
C TRP A 98 4.96 -13.21 4.90
N GLY A 99 4.28 -13.46 6.00
CA GLY A 99 4.93 -14.11 7.13
C GLY A 99 3.94 -14.67 8.14
N LYS A 100 4.49 -15.15 9.27
CA LYS A 100 3.67 -15.71 10.34
C LYS A 100 2.90 -14.64 11.09
N LYS A 101 1.61 -14.89 11.29
CA LYS A 101 0.71 -14.04 12.07
C LYS A 101 0.07 -14.87 13.16
N LYS A 102 -0.23 -14.25 14.30
CA LYS A 102 -1.00 -14.86 15.37
C LYS A 102 -2.33 -14.15 15.53
N PHE A 103 -3.38 -14.95 15.64
CA PHE A 103 -4.72 -14.42 15.94
C PHE A 103 -5.46 -15.44 16.79
N MET A 104 -5.90 -15.02 17.98
CA MET A 104 -6.62 -15.86 18.94
C MET A 104 -5.88 -17.17 19.24
N GLY A 105 -4.56 -17.09 19.45
CA GLY A 105 -3.74 -18.24 19.81
C GLY A 105 -3.34 -19.15 18.64
N LYS A 106 -3.82 -18.86 17.43
CA LYS A 106 -3.48 -19.63 16.23
C LYS A 106 -2.45 -18.91 15.39
N GLU A 107 -1.45 -19.66 14.90
CA GLU A 107 -0.48 -19.14 13.96
C GLU A 107 -0.90 -19.49 12.54
N PHE A 108 -0.70 -18.57 11.61
CA PHE A 108 -0.97 -18.80 10.19
C PHE A 108 -0.07 -17.89 9.35
N MET A 109 0.09 -18.24 8.08
CA MET A 109 0.81 -17.39 7.14
C MET A 109 -0.14 -16.37 6.54
N GLY A 110 0.29 -15.12 6.50
CA GLY A 110 -0.55 -14.07 5.96
C GLY A 110 0.23 -12.80 5.66
N GLN A 111 -0.51 -11.81 5.14
CA GLN A 111 0.04 -10.51 4.81
C GLN A 111 0.31 -9.73 6.10
N ILE A 112 1.56 -9.33 6.28
CA ILE A 112 1.94 -8.43 7.37
C ILE A 112 1.73 -7.01 6.87
N ARG A 113 0.86 -6.25 7.55
CA ARG A 113 0.59 -4.86 7.18
C ARG A 113 1.88 -4.05 7.22
N SER A 114 2.27 -3.50 6.08
CA SER A 114 3.57 -2.83 5.93
C SER A 114 3.45 -1.67 4.98
N THR A 115 4.24 -0.63 5.21
CA THR A 115 4.29 0.54 4.34
C THR A 115 5.75 0.84 3.99
N PHE A 116 5.97 1.23 2.75
CA PHE A 116 7.31 1.59 2.25
C PHE A 116 7.25 2.97 1.60
N LEU A 117 8.20 3.83 1.96
CA LEU A 117 8.40 5.10 1.28
C LEU A 117 9.60 4.96 0.35
N ILE A 118 9.39 5.22 -0.93
CA ILE A 118 10.38 4.98 -1.98
C ILE A 118 10.74 6.30 -2.66
N LYS A 119 12.03 6.48 -2.92
CA LYS A 119 12.56 7.58 -3.72
C LYS A 119 13.70 7.06 -4.59
N ASP A 120 13.66 7.38 -5.89
CA ASP A 120 14.70 6.96 -6.85
C ASP A 120 14.98 5.46 -6.81
N SER A 121 13.93 4.66 -6.78
CA SER A 121 13.96 3.19 -6.72
C SER A 121 14.63 2.63 -5.46
N LYS A 122 14.75 3.44 -4.41
CA LYS A 122 15.31 3.02 -3.11
C LYS A 122 14.29 3.21 -2.01
N ILE A 123 14.29 2.28 -1.06
CA ILE A 123 13.43 2.39 0.12
C ILE A 123 14.06 3.39 1.09
N LEU A 124 13.40 4.52 1.30
CA LEU A 124 13.83 5.53 2.27
C LEU A 124 13.49 5.12 3.70
N ASN A 125 12.32 4.55 3.89
CA ASN A 125 11.89 4.06 5.19
C ASN A 125 10.85 2.98 5.00
N GLU A 126 10.74 2.10 6.00
CA GLU A 126 9.71 1.07 6.01
C GLU A 126 9.09 0.97 7.40
N TRP A 127 7.79 0.66 7.42
CA TRP A 127 7.02 0.43 8.63
C TRP A 127 6.44 -0.97 8.53
N ARG A 128 6.78 -1.84 9.47
CA ARG A 128 6.29 -3.22 9.50
C ARG A 128 5.40 -3.46 10.70
N ASN A 129 4.50 -4.43 10.62
CA ASN A 129 3.52 -4.71 11.67
C ASN A 129 2.75 -3.43 12.03
N VAL A 130 2.26 -2.74 11.01
CA VAL A 130 1.64 -1.43 11.14
C VAL A 130 0.36 -1.51 11.95
N ARG A 131 0.23 -0.56 12.88
CA ARG A 131 -1.04 -0.26 13.54
C ARG A 131 -1.67 0.89 12.78
N VAL A 132 -2.95 0.73 12.42
CA VAL A 132 -3.60 1.66 11.49
C VAL A 132 -3.78 3.06 12.06
N LYS A 133 -4.03 3.18 13.37
CA LYS A 133 -4.29 4.47 14.01
C LYS A 133 -3.15 5.46 13.75
N ASP A 134 -3.50 6.60 13.12
CA ASP A 134 -2.57 7.69 12.79
C ASP A 134 -1.39 7.31 11.89
N HIS A 135 -1.42 6.10 11.30
CA HIS A 135 -0.29 5.64 10.47
C HIS A 135 -0.10 6.50 9.23
N ALA A 136 -1.17 6.85 8.52
CA ALA A 136 -1.06 7.69 7.32
C ALA A 136 -0.44 9.05 7.65
N ASN A 137 -0.81 9.65 8.78
CA ASN A 137 -0.19 10.88 9.27
C ASN A 137 1.29 10.68 9.58
N GLU A 138 1.65 9.57 10.18
CA GLU A 138 3.04 9.21 10.50
C GLU A 138 3.88 9.18 9.21
N VAL A 139 3.38 8.54 8.18
CA VAL A 139 4.07 8.45 6.88
C VAL A 139 4.20 9.85 6.25
N LEU A 140 3.13 10.63 6.27
CA LEU A 140 3.14 11.98 5.72
C LEU A 140 4.13 12.89 6.46
N ASN A 141 4.16 12.82 7.78
CA ASN A 141 5.09 13.61 8.59
C ASN A 141 6.54 13.24 8.31
N PHE A 142 6.83 11.94 8.17
CA PHE A 142 8.17 11.48 7.78
C PHE A 142 8.56 12.07 6.41
N LEU A 143 7.65 12.03 5.45
CA LEU A 143 7.89 12.57 4.11
C LEU A 143 8.20 14.07 4.15
N LYS A 144 7.47 14.83 4.96
CA LYS A 144 7.67 16.29 5.07
C LYS A 144 9.02 16.68 5.66
N THR A 145 9.60 15.81 6.49
CA THR A 145 10.88 16.10 7.16
C THR A 145 12.08 15.59 6.37
N ASN A 146 11.87 15.04 5.18
CA ASN A 146 12.97 14.48 4.38
C ASN A 146 13.12 15.11 2.96
#